data_ecfe568e0597651823858b8715cd5883
#
_entry.id   ecfe568e0597651823858b8715cd5883
#
_cell.length_a   1.000
_cell.length_b   1.000
_cell.length_c   1.000
_cell.angle_alpha   90.00
_cell.angle_beta   90.00
_cell.angle_gamma   90.00
#
_symmetry.space_group_name_H-M   'P 1'
#
loop_
_entity.id
_entity.type
_entity.pdbx_description
1 polymer ?
#
loop_
_entity_poly.entity_id
_entity_poly.type
_entity_poly.pdbx_seq_one_letter_code
_entity_poly.pdbx_strand_id
1 'polypeptide(L)'
;MAAFADTVPVIPSSDAYRDVMLAITEGRLEDAKLGLLSLTQTEPRHAGAWLDLAMLFCATGHASTAEDLFTEIELRFSPPAPIVEVIARQRKLGCLGRQAKNTATLRLGYGSENNVNQGASSPYFSIGSGPSQIDLLLLPAYLPRSDTFWSAGGEWVREFSPGGVTGVVGFESRRYAHLQGYDTSSVSLGAEWPLRWGRWGVKAAGSVGFSTLGGQAYLQQSQVRLEAFLPVPLPEHIGVSVKGGWSEASYVALSGFDAQLLEASAGLTYYKNNVGWHAKVGVLRDQARGDRPGGDRMGRMVGWQSSWPLGRGVVGELGGQWQQWQDDQVYSAGLIDVKRQQTTQMLRVAAVFKLNAEQSVAVEWRGTQNAENISIFSFGARGVQVSWRWQPLGLR
;
A
#
# COMPACT_ATOMS: atom_id res chain seq x y z
N MET A 1 -4.81 -40.27 57.13
CA MET A 1 -5.30 -39.72 55.88
C MET A 1 -5.11 -38.19 55.94
N ALA A 2 -4.02 -37.69 55.38
CA ALA A 2 -3.73 -36.26 55.32
C ALA A 2 -4.11 -35.76 53.91
N ALA A 3 -5.06 -34.82 53.85
CA ALA A 3 -5.49 -34.18 52.63
C ALA A 3 -4.41 -33.17 52.20
N PHE A 4 -3.78 -33.39 51.05
CA PHE A 4 -2.95 -32.39 50.38
C PHE A 4 -3.91 -31.37 49.75
N ALA A 5 -3.91 -30.16 50.30
CA ALA A 5 -4.49 -29.00 49.66
C ALA A 5 -3.51 -28.54 48.60
N ASP A 6 -3.88 -28.71 47.34
CA ASP A 6 -3.15 -28.08 46.21
C ASP A 6 -3.28 -26.57 46.33
N THR A 7 -2.25 -25.92 46.83
CA THR A 7 -2.10 -24.47 46.78
C THR A 7 -1.70 -24.09 45.36
N VAL A 8 -2.64 -23.57 44.55
CA VAL A 8 -2.35 -22.87 43.30
C VAL A 8 -1.40 -21.71 43.62
N PRO A 9 -0.23 -21.60 42.96
CA PRO A 9 0.68 -20.52 43.22
C PRO A 9 0.03 -19.19 42.85
N VAL A 10 -0.15 -18.31 43.83
CA VAL A 10 -0.59 -16.92 43.60
C VAL A 10 0.57 -16.21 42.90
N ILE A 11 0.42 -15.97 41.61
CA ILE A 11 1.37 -15.14 40.83
C ILE A 11 1.35 -13.74 41.44
N PRO A 12 2.51 -13.08 41.71
CA PRO A 12 2.54 -11.73 42.23
C PRO A 12 1.77 -10.76 41.32
N SER A 13 0.97 -9.89 41.91
CA SER A 13 0.08 -8.94 41.21
C SER A 13 0.73 -8.12 40.09
N SER A 14 1.98 -7.72 40.28
CA SER A 14 2.78 -7.00 39.30
C SER A 14 3.02 -7.77 38.00
N ASP A 15 3.15 -9.09 38.06
CA ASP A 15 3.42 -9.93 36.89
C ASP A 15 2.13 -10.19 36.09
N ALA A 16 1.02 -10.45 36.77
CA ALA A 16 -0.27 -10.64 36.10
C ALA A 16 -0.75 -9.36 35.39
N TYR A 17 -0.59 -8.19 36.02
CA TYR A 17 -0.92 -6.92 35.37
C TYR A 17 -0.02 -6.61 34.19
N ARG A 18 1.29 -6.89 34.30
CA ARG A 18 2.25 -6.70 33.20
C ARG A 18 1.89 -7.59 32.00
N ASP A 19 1.50 -8.85 32.22
CA ASP A 19 1.10 -9.76 31.16
C ASP A 19 -0.17 -9.29 30.45
N VAL A 20 -1.11 -8.70 31.18
CA VAL A 20 -2.29 -8.06 30.60
C VAL A 20 -1.93 -6.83 29.76
N MET A 21 -1.04 -5.97 30.25
CA MET A 21 -0.57 -4.80 29.48
C MET A 21 0.17 -5.23 28.21
N LEU A 22 0.93 -6.34 28.27
CA LEU A 22 1.53 -6.93 27.10
C LEU A 22 0.47 -7.41 26.09
N ALA A 23 -0.58 -8.10 26.59
CA ALA A 23 -1.69 -8.52 25.74
C ALA A 23 -2.41 -7.35 25.05
N ILE A 24 -2.58 -6.21 25.74
CA ILE A 24 -3.14 -4.97 25.16
C ILE A 24 -2.22 -4.45 24.04
N THR A 25 -0.91 -4.37 24.29
CA THR A 25 0.05 -3.86 23.29
C THR A 25 0.16 -4.79 22.06
N GLU A 26 0.01 -6.09 22.26
CA GLU A 26 -0.03 -7.09 21.18
C GLU A 26 -1.39 -7.14 20.47
N GLY A 27 -2.42 -6.44 20.97
CA GLY A 27 -3.76 -6.39 20.42
C GLY A 27 -4.57 -7.65 20.66
N ARG A 28 -4.17 -8.49 21.64
CA ARG A 28 -4.93 -9.65 22.13
C ARG A 28 -5.99 -9.18 23.14
N LEU A 29 -7.01 -8.45 22.61
CA LEU A 29 -7.97 -7.71 23.44
C LEU A 29 -8.87 -8.64 24.28
N GLU A 30 -9.19 -9.84 23.79
CA GLU A 30 -9.98 -10.81 24.57
C GLU A 30 -9.16 -11.39 25.74
N ASP A 31 -7.88 -11.72 25.50
CA ASP A 31 -6.99 -12.18 26.57
C ASP A 31 -6.79 -11.09 27.62
N ALA A 32 -6.59 -9.85 27.18
CA ALA A 32 -6.48 -8.69 28.05
C ALA A 32 -7.75 -8.46 28.88
N LYS A 33 -8.93 -8.59 28.27
CA LYS A 33 -10.22 -8.46 28.94
C LYS A 33 -10.38 -9.51 30.04
N LEU A 34 -10.10 -10.77 29.71
CA LEU A 34 -10.17 -11.85 30.70
C LEU A 34 -9.17 -11.65 31.84
N GLY A 35 -7.95 -11.25 31.54
CA GLY A 35 -6.92 -10.91 32.53
C GLY A 35 -7.32 -9.76 33.43
N LEU A 36 -7.86 -8.65 32.89
CA LEU A 36 -8.33 -7.50 33.65
C LEU A 36 -9.54 -7.87 34.53
N LEU A 37 -10.49 -8.64 34.00
CA LEU A 37 -11.63 -9.15 34.80
C LEU A 37 -11.14 -9.97 35.96
N SER A 38 -10.20 -10.89 35.76
CA SER A 38 -9.59 -11.67 36.83
C SER A 38 -8.88 -10.77 37.84
N LEU A 39 -8.10 -9.80 37.41
CA LEU A 39 -7.41 -8.87 38.30
C LEU A 39 -8.37 -8.00 39.13
N THR A 40 -9.46 -7.51 38.56
CA THR A 40 -10.46 -6.73 39.32
C THR A 40 -11.19 -7.55 40.34
N GLN A 41 -11.27 -8.89 40.18
CA GLN A 41 -11.84 -9.81 41.17
C GLN A 41 -10.83 -10.21 42.24
N THR A 42 -9.60 -10.52 41.88
CA THR A 42 -8.55 -10.95 42.83
C THR A 42 -7.94 -9.79 43.59
N GLU A 43 -7.85 -8.63 42.96
CA GLU A 43 -7.30 -7.40 43.52
C GLU A 43 -8.28 -6.23 43.38
N PRO A 44 -9.37 -6.20 44.12
CA PRO A 44 -10.43 -5.19 43.98
C PRO A 44 -9.96 -3.74 44.22
N ARG A 45 -8.77 -3.54 44.81
CA ARG A 45 -8.15 -2.20 45.06
C ARG A 45 -7.19 -1.76 43.98
N HIS A 46 -6.97 -2.54 42.92
CA HIS A 46 -6.06 -2.19 41.84
C HIS A 46 -6.72 -1.20 40.85
N ALA A 47 -6.71 0.09 41.19
CA ALA A 47 -7.40 1.13 40.43
C ALA A 47 -6.98 1.17 38.93
N GLY A 48 -5.72 0.85 38.62
CA GLY A 48 -5.23 0.75 37.24
C GLY A 48 -5.95 -0.34 36.44
N ALA A 49 -6.12 -1.53 37.03
CA ALA A 49 -6.82 -2.62 36.32
C ALA A 49 -8.30 -2.27 36.03
N TRP A 50 -8.98 -1.57 36.97
CA TRP A 50 -10.34 -1.09 36.75
C TRP A 50 -10.40 -0.05 35.61
N LEU A 51 -9.46 0.91 35.60
CA LEU A 51 -9.41 1.92 34.57
C LEU A 51 -9.10 1.31 33.18
N ASP A 52 -8.13 0.40 33.11
CA ASP A 52 -7.78 -0.25 31.85
C ASP A 52 -8.91 -1.13 31.34
N LEU A 53 -9.64 -1.80 32.24
CA LEU A 53 -10.85 -2.57 31.89
C LEU A 53 -11.95 -1.66 31.32
N ALA A 54 -12.21 -0.52 31.95
CA ALA A 54 -13.17 0.47 31.49
C ALA A 54 -12.76 1.04 30.11
N MET A 55 -11.48 1.37 29.96
CA MET A 55 -10.93 1.85 28.69
C MET A 55 -11.00 0.79 27.58
N LEU A 56 -10.80 -0.48 27.92
CA LEU A 56 -10.89 -1.57 26.97
C LEU A 56 -12.34 -1.81 26.52
N PHE A 57 -13.32 -1.80 27.44
CA PHE A 57 -14.74 -1.85 27.10
C PHE A 57 -15.16 -0.64 26.25
N CYS A 58 -14.66 0.55 26.60
CA CYS A 58 -14.86 1.77 25.82
C CYS A 58 -14.30 1.62 24.38
N ALA A 59 -13.08 1.11 24.26
CA ALA A 59 -12.41 0.90 22.96
C ALA A 59 -13.08 -0.19 22.08
N THR A 60 -13.76 -1.15 22.71
CA THR A 60 -14.47 -2.23 22.03
C THR A 60 -15.95 -1.94 21.78
N GLY A 61 -16.42 -0.71 22.08
CA GLY A 61 -17.77 -0.25 21.78
C GLY A 61 -18.84 -0.66 22.82
N HIS A 62 -18.43 -1.19 23.97
CA HIS A 62 -19.34 -1.53 25.09
C HIS A 62 -19.51 -0.33 26.02
N ALA A 63 -20.09 0.76 25.49
CA ALA A 63 -20.17 2.05 26.17
C ALA A 63 -20.90 2.00 27.52
N SER A 64 -22.00 1.24 27.63
CA SER A 64 -22.73 1.10 28.89
C SER A 64 -21.91 0.44 29.99
N THR A 65 -21.21 -0.65 29.69
CA THR A 65 -20.35 -1.35 30.63
C THR A 65 -19.15 -0.47 31.04
N ALA A 66 -18.59 0.26 30.09
CA ALA A 66 -17.50 1.20 30.39
C ALA A 66 -17.97 2.35 31.32
N GLU A 67 -19.18 2.86 31.11
CA GLU A 67 -19.77 3.91 31.95
C GLU A 67 -20.02 3.41 33.40
N ASP A 68 -20.53 2.19 33.54
CA ASP A 68 -20.69 1.57 34.86
C ASP A 68 -19.35 1.45 35.59
N LEU A 69 -18.30 1.04 34.87
CA LEU A 69 -16.94 0.96 35.43
C LEU A 69 -16.34 2.33 35.74
N PHE A 70 -16.53 3.34 34.90
CA PHE A 70 -16.07 4.71 35.18
C PHE A 70 -16.74 5.28 36.44
N THR A 71 -18.03 5.04 36.59
CA THR A 71 -18.78 5.44 37.79
C THR A 71 -18.26 4.73 39.04
N GLU A 72 -18.01 3.42 38.93
CA GLU A 72 -17.43 2.64 40.04
C GLU A 72 -16.03 3.13 40.42
N ILE A 73 -15.18 3.50 39.42
CA ILE A 73 -13.84 4.07 39.66
C ILE A 73 -13.94 5.38 40.43
N GLU A 74 -14.82 6.28 40.01
CA GLU A 74 -15.00 7.59 40.69
C GLU A 74 -15.50 7.42 42.13
N LEU A 75 -16.44 6.53 42.35
CA LEU A 75 -17.01 6.28 43.69
C LEU A 75 -16.04 5.57 44.64
N ARG A 76 -15.29 4.58 44.12
CA ARG A 76 -14.48 3.68 44.93
C ARG A 76 -13.07 4.19 45.19
N PHE A 77 -12.45 4.81 44.20
CA PHE A 77 -11.02 5.18 44.26
C PHE A 77 -10.73 6.66 44.44
N SER A 78 -11.75 7.53 44.30
CA SER A 78 -11.55 9.00 44.34
C SER A 78 -10.33 9.43 43.49
N PRO A 79 -10.33 9.16 42.18
CA PRO A 79 -9.14 9.26 41.33
C PRO A 79 -8.63 10.71 41.27
N PRO A 80 -7.32 10.93 41.07
CA PRO A 80 -6.73 12.24 40.93
C PRO A 80 -7.23 12.93 39.64
N ALA A 81 -7.18 14.29 39.64
CA ALA A 81 -7.72 15.12 38.57
C ALA A 81 -7.33 14.70 37.13
N PRO A 82 -6.11 14.26 36.82
CA PRO A 82 -5.77 13.78 35.47
C PRO A 82 -6.58 12.54 35.06
N ILE A 83 -6.89 11.65 35.98
CA ILE A 83 -7.70 10.43 35.67
C ILE A 83 -9.16 10.83 35.48
N VAL A 84 -9.70 11.73 36.31
CA VAL A 84 -11.05 12.28 36.11
C VAL A 84 -11.18 12.95 34.75
N GLU A 85 -10.16 13.67 34.31
CA GLU A 85 -10.14 14.28 32.96
C GLU A 85 -10.14 13.27 31.85
N VAL A 86 -9.42 12.15 32.00
CA VAL A 86 -9.44 11.03 31.03
C VAL A 86 -10.84 10.41 30.96
N ILE A 87 -11.47 10.14 32.10
CA ILE A 87 -12.83 9.60 32.17
C ILE A 87 -13.83 10.57 31.54
N ALA A 88 -13.77 11.87 31.90
CA ALA A 88 -14.64 12.89 31.32
C ALA A 88 -14.48 13.02 29.81
N ARG A 89 -13.25 12.89 29.30
CA ARG A 89 -12.97 12.87 27.85
C ARG A 89 -13.61 11.68 27.17
N GLN A 90 -13.50 10.48 27.74
CA GLN A 90 -14.13 9.28 27.18
C GLN A 90 -15.66 9.36 27.18
N ARG A 91 -16.25 9.88 28.26
CA ARG A 91 -17.70 10.16 28.32
C ARG A 91 -18.13 11.17 27.26
N LYS A 92 -17.37 12.26 27.06
CA LYS A 92 -17.66 13.25 26.02
C LYS A 92 -17.57 12.66 24.61
N LEU A 93 -16.67 11.73 24.37
CA LEU A 93 -16.52 10.99 23.13
C LEU A 93 -17.57 9.86 22.98
N GLY A 94 -18.38 9.59 24.04
CA GLY A 94 -19.40 8.55 24.05
C GLY A 94 -18.85 7.13 24.01
N CYS A 95 -17.62 6.91 24.54
CA CYS A 95 -16.93 5.64 24.40
C CYS A 95 -16.97 5.13 22.95
N LEU A 96 -16.86 6.06 22.05
CA LEU A 96 -16.72 5.70 20.65
C LEU A 96 -15.40 4.96 20.55
N GLY A 97 -15.47 3.64 20.55
CA GLY A 97 -14.37 2.79 20.18
C GLY A 97 -13.75 3.34 18.91
N ARG A 98 -12.52 2.95 18.56
CA ARG A 98 -11.88 3.36 17.30
C ARG A 98 -12.93 3.30 16.19
N GLN A 99 -13.44 4.46 15.77
CA GLN A 99 -14.43 4.51 14.69
C GLN A 99 -13.81 3.97 13.42
N ALA A 100 -14.60 3.19 12.70
CA ALA A 100 -14.22 2.73 11.38
C ALA A 100 -13.86 3.96 10.52
N LYS A 101 -12.68 3.94 9.94
CA LYS A 101 -12.18 5.06 9.15
C LYS A 101 -12.92 5.12 7.83
N ASN A 102 -13.34 6.32 7.48
CA ASN A 102 -13.94 6.62 6.18
C ASN A 102 -13.18 7.82 5.62
N THR A 103 -12.42 7.61 4.55
CA THR A 103 -11.58 8.65 3.95
C THR A 103 -11.80 8.70 2.45
N ALA A 104 -11.81 9.89 1.90
CA ALA A 104 -11.78 10.09 0.46
C ALA A 104 -10.60 11.01 0.11
N THR A 105 -10.07 10.82 -1.07
CA THR A 105 -9.04 11.70 -1.63
C THR A 105 -9.43 12.04 -3.06
N LEU A 106 -9.39 13.32 -3.41
CA LEU A 106 -9.53 13.80 -4.77
C LEU A 106 -8.22 14.45 -5.21
N ARG A 107 -7.83 14.23 -6.46
CA ARG A 107 -6.61 14.77 -7.05
C ARG A 107 -6.92 15.32 -8.43
N LEU A 108 -6.51 16.55 -8.69
CA LEU A 108 -6.57 17.19 -10.00
C LEU A 108 -5.18 17.66 -10.37
N GLY A 109 -4.76 17.46 -11.60
CA GLY A 109 -3.42 17.80 -12.02
C GLY A 109 -3.34 18.26 -13.49
N TYR A 110 -2.29 18.99 -13.77
CA TYR A 110 -1.88 19.37 -15.11
C TYR A 110 -0.40 19.12 -15.28
N GLY A 111 0.01 18.60 -16.43
CA GLY A 111 1.39 18.22 -16.67
C GLY A 111 1.76 18.16 -18.14
N SER A 112 3.03 17.84 -18.37
CA SER A 112 3.61 17.61 -19.70
C SER A 112 4.50 16.39 -19.66
N GLU A 113 4.50 15.64 -20.75
CA GLU A 113 5.32 14.44 -20.95
C GLU A 113 5.96 14.50 -22.35
N ASN A 114 7.24 14.12 -22.44
CA ASN A 114 8.00 14.23 -23.69
C ASN A 114 7.90 12.99 -24.59
N ASN A 115 7.33 11.88 -24.08
CA ASN A 115 7.19 10.63 -24.81
C ASN A 115 5.92 9.87 -24.38
N VAL A 116 4.77 10.39 -24.80
CA VAL A 116 3.44 9.85 -24.44
C VAL A 116 3.20 8.45 -25.00
N ASN A 117 3.69 8.21 -26.21
CA ASN A 117 3.50 6.95 -26.95
C ASN A 117 4.56 5.89 -26.66
N GLN A 118 5.49 6.15 -25.71
CA GLN A 118 6.65 5.30 -25.45
C GLN A 118 7.44 4.98 -26.73
N GLY A 119 7.56 5.96 -27.62
CA GLY A 119 8.25 5.84 -28.88
C GLY A 119 9.73 5.54 -28.69
N ALA A 120 10.28 4.78 -29.64
CA ALA A 120 11.65 4.28 -29.60
C ALA A 120 12.68 5.39 -29.51
N SER A 121 13.72 5.21 -28.69
CA SER A 121 14.82 6.19 -28.53
C SER A 121 15.74 6.27 -29.76
N SER A 122 15.77 5.22 -30.60
CA SER A 122 16.50 5.18 -31.85
C SER A 122 15.52 5.18 -33.02
N PRO A 123 15.77 5.98 -34.06
CA PRO A 123 14.98 5.90 -35.30
C PRO A 123 15.27 4.65 -36.13
N TYR A 124 16.31 3.89 -35.79
CA TYR A 124 16.69 2.68 -36.51
C TYR A 124 16.35 1.43 -35.74
N PHE A 125 15.92 0.41 -36.46
CA PHE A 125 15.56 -0.88 -35.96
C PHE A 125 16.16 -1.96 -36.85
N SER A 126 16.84 -2.93 -36.24
CA SER A 126 17.52 -4.01 -36.96
C SER A 126 16.71 -5.31 -36.92
N ILE A 127 16.53 -5.96 -38.05
CA ILE A 127 15.97 -7.30 -38.18
C ILE A 127 16.98 -8.25 -38.78
N GLY A 128 16.88 -9.56 -38.44
CA GLY A 128 17.86 -10.55 -38.80
C GLY A 128 19.10 -10.55 -37.93
N SER A 129 20.09 -11.35 -38.29
CA SER A 129 21.35 -11.46 -37.52
C SER A 129 22.53 -11.70 -38.46
N GLY A 130 23.73 -11.26 -38.06
CA GLY A 130 24.97 -11.43 -38.81
C GLY A 130 24.94 -10.77 -40.20
N PRO A 131 25.41 -11.48 -41.27
CA PRO A 131 25.47 -10.92 -42.64
C PRO A 131 24.09 -10.59 -43.24
N SER A 132 23.02 -11.12 -42.67
CA SER A 132 21.62 -10.93 -43.13
C SER A 132 20.90 -9.83 -42.34
N GLN A 133 21.59 -9.08 -41.48
CA GLN A 133 20.99 -8.01 -40.74
C GLN A 133 20.62 -6.83 -41.65
N ILE A 134 19.40 -6.34 -41.51
CA ILE A 134 18.89 -5.18 -42.25
C ILE A 134 18.47 -4.12 -41.21
N ASP A 135 18.95 -2.91 -41.40
CA ASP A 135 18.54 -1.75 -40.60
C ASP A 135 17.40 -1.01 -41.29
N LEU A 136 16.28 -0.88 -40.60
CA LEU A 136 15.08 -0.21 -41.08
C LEU A 136 14.90 1.12 -40.36
N LEU A 137 14.38 2.11 -41.07
CA LEU A 137 13.99 3.40 -40.49
C LEU A 137 12.56 3.32 -39.97
N LEU A 138 12.38 3.67 -38.71
CA LEU A 138 11.04 3.70 -38.08
C LEU A 138 10.21 4.86 -38.63
N LEU A 139 8.92 4.61 -38.81
CA LEU A 139 7.97 5.66 -39.13
C LEU A 139 7.88 6.66 -37.97
N PRO A 140 7.61 7.96 -38.22
CA PRO A 140 7.51 8.99 -37.17
C PRO A 140 6.51 8.68 -36.06
N ALA A 141 5.50 7.87 -36.32
CA ALA A 141 4.52 7.41 -35.32
C ALA A 141 5.11 6.55 -34.20
N TYR A 142 6.24 5.89 -34.45
CA TYR A 142 6.95 5.05 -33.47
C TYR A 142 8.06 5.81 -32.72
N LEU A 143 8.30 7.09 -33.06
CA LEU A 143 9.25 7.94 -32.37
C LEU A 143 8.58 8.72 -31.24
N PRO A 144 9.34 9.27 -30.28
CA PRO A 144 8.79 10.00 -29.13
C PRO A 144 7.89 11.16 -29.52
N ARG A 145 6.71 11.22 -28.94
CA ARG A 145 5.74 12.31 -29.13
C ARG A 145 5.42 12.96 -27.79
N SER A 146 5.61 14.27 -27.72
CA SER A 146 5.33 15.05 -26.52
C SER A 146 3.91 15.59 -26.52
N ASP A 147 3.31 15.70 -25.35
CA ASP A 147 2.02 16.39 -25.16
C ASP A 147 1.86 16.88 -23.72
N THR A 148 0.87 17.74 -23.52
CA THR A 148 0.38 18.15 -22.20
C THR A 148 -0.89 17.40 -21.87
N PHE A 149 -1.18 17.27 -20.57
CA PHE A 149 -2.34 16.51 -20.12
C PHE A 149 -2.99 17.11 -18.87
N TRP A 150 -4.27 16.87 -18.75
CA TRP A 150 -5.00 16.97 -17.48
C TRP A 150 -5.15 15.59 -16.85
N SER A 151 -5.09 15.53 -15.53
CA SER A 151 -5.35 14.32 -14.78
C SER A 151 -6.37 14.57 -13.68
N ALA A 152 -7.25 13.60 -13.46
CA ALA A 152 -8.18 13.55 -12.34
C ALA A 152 -8.11 12.16 -11.72
N GLY A 153 -8.09 12.09 -10.40
CA GLY A 153 -8.10 10.82 -9.68
C GLY A 153 -8.77 10.96 -8.34
N GLY A 154 -9.31 9.88 -7.84
CA GLY A 154 -9.92 9.83 -6.54
C GLY A 154 -9.85 8.44 -5.96
N GLU A 155 -9.86 8.39 -4.64
CA GLU A 155 -9.88 7.16 -3.87
C GLU A 155 -10.82 7.31 -2.70
N TRP A 156 -11.65 6.33 -2.47
CA TRP A 156 -12.50 6.21 -1.30
C TRP A 156 -12.14 4.93 -0.56
N VAL A 157 -11.83 5.07 0.72
CA VAL A 157 -11.41 3.99 1.61
C VAL A 157 -12.35 3.93 2.80
N ARG A 158 -12.98 2.80 3.05
CA ARG A 158 -13.89 2.57 4.17
C ARG A 158 -13.51 1.31 4.95
N GLU A 159 -13.23 1.47 6.23
CA GLU A 159 -13.23 0.36 7.17
C GLU A 159 -14.67 -0.05 7.46
N PHE A 160 -15.00 -1.33 7.37
CA PHE A 160 -16.34 -1.86 7.71
C PHE A 160 -16.48 -2.14 9.21
N SER A 161 -15.37 -2.37 9.89
CA SER A 161 -15.28 -2.47 11.35
C SER A 161 -13.91 -1.96 11.82
N PRO A 162 -13.79 -1.42 13.03
CA PRO A 162 -12.54 -0.88 13.54
C PRO A 162 -11.39 -1.90 13.50
N GLY A 163 -10.36 -1.63 12.69
CA GLY A 163 -9.25 -2.55 12.47
C GLY A 163 -9.59 -3.83 11.68
N GLY A 164 -10.78 -3.90 11.08
CA GLY A 164 -11.23 -5.02 10.27
C GLY A 164 -11.04 -4.81 8.77
N VAL A 165 -11.93 -5.42 8.00
CA VAL A 165 -11.90 -5.32 6.54
C VAL A 165 -12.05 -3.87 6.08
N THR A 166 -11.22 -3.48 5.13
CA THR A 166 -11.24 -2.16 4.50
C THR A 166 -11.56 -2.32 3.02
N GLY A 167 -12.60 -1.65 2.55
CA GLY A 167 -12.95 -1.55 1.12
C GLY A 167 -12.29 -0.33 0.51
N VAL A 168 -11.87 -0.43 -0.74
CA VAL A 168 -11.24 0.64 -1.51
C VAL A 168 -11.90 0.75 -2.88
N VAL A 169 -12.28 1.96 -3.27
CA VAL A 169 -12.74 2.30 -4.62
C VAL A 169 -11.83 3.38 -5.15
N GLY A 170 -11.24 3.16 -6.32
CA GLY A 170 -10.35 4.12 -6.96
C GLY A 170 -10.78 4.43 -8.39
N PHE A 171 -10.54 5.66 -8.82
CA PHE A 171 -10.59 6.03 -10.23
C PHE A 171 -9.42 6.93 -10.59
N GLU A 172 -8.95 6.81 -11.83
CA GLU A 172 -7.96 7.71 -12.42
C GLU A 172 -8.32 8.00 -13.86
N SER A 173 -8.03 9.20 -14.32
CA SER A 173 -8.19 9.61 -15.71
C SER A 173 -7.08 10.56 -16.11
N ARG A 174 -6.56 10.39 -17.33
CA ARG A 174 -5.61 11.29 -17.96
C ARG A 174 -6.09 11.60 -19.37
N ARG A 175 -6.10 12.88 -19.71
CA ARG A 175 -6.55 13.40 -21.01
C ARG A 175 -5.47 14.27 -21.61
N TYR A 176 -4.99 13.88 -22.78
CA TYR A 176 -3.97 14.61 -23.54
C TYR A 176 -4.61 15.69 -24.40
N ALA A 177 -3.88 16.77 -24.62
CA ALA A 177 -4.37 17.90 -25.41
C ALA A 177 -4.53 17.55 -26.90
N HIS A 178 -3.61 16.79 -27.47
CA HIS A 178 -3.56 16.47 -28.90
C HIS A 178 -3.54 14.96 -29.15
N LEU A 179 -2.91 14.17 -28.29
CA LEU A 179 -2.71 12.74 -28.46
C LEU A 179 -3.82 11.93 -27.80
N GLN A 180 -5.08 12.20 -28.13
CA GLN A 180 -6.28 11.62 -27.51
C GLN A 180 -6.36 10.09 -27.61
N GLY A 181 -5.68 9.48 -28.61
CA GLY A 181 -5.55 8.02 -28.70
C GLY A 181 -4.80 7.38 -27.52
N TYR A 182 -4.09 8.17 -26.71
CA TYR A 182 -3.39 7.75 -25.50
C TYR A 182 -4.10 8.17 -24.20
N ASP A 183 -5.31 8.72 -24.31
CA ASP A 183 -6.14 9.02 -23.15
C ASP A 183 -6.41 7.75 -22.36
N THR A 184 -6.25 7.83 -21.05
CA THR A 184 -6.50 6.69 -20.16
C THR A 184 -7.56 7.02 -19.14
N SER A 185 -8.37 6.02 -18.79
CA SER A 185 -9.20 6.04 -17.58
C SER A 185 -9.19 4.68 -16.95
N SER A 186 -9.23 4.63 -15.64
CA SER A 186 -9.33 3.37 -14.90
C SER A 186 -10.27 3.50 -13.69
N VAL A 187 -10.91 2.39 -13.34
CA VAL A 187 -11.67 2.21 -12.11
C VAL A 187 -11.17 0.94 -11.45
N SER A 188 -11.00 0.98 -10.14
CA SER A 188 -10.59 -0.18 -9.35
C SER A 188 -11.47 -0.34 -8.11
N LEU A 189 -11.73 -1.60 -7.75
CA LEU A 189 -12.41 -2.02 -6.55
C LEU A 189 -11.50 -2.99 -5.81
N GLY A 190 -11.37 -2.84 -4.51
CA GLY A 190 -10.52 -3.71 -3.71
C GLY A 190 -10.99 -3.83 -2.28
N ALA A 191 -10.45 -4.84 -1.61
CA ALA A 191 -10.60 -5.02 -0.17
C ALA A 191 -9.27 -5.47 0.43
N GLU A 192 -9.00 -5.00 1.65
CA GLU A 192 -7.88 -5.43 2.47
C GLU A 192 -8.43 -6.03 3.77
N TRP A 193 -7.86 -7.13 4.20
CA TRP A 193 -8.19 -7.81 5.43
C TRP A 193 -6.94 -7.94 6.30
N PRO A 194 -6.80 -7.15 7.37
CA PRO A 194 -5.75 -7.34 8.36
C PRO A 194 -6.09 -8.56 9.23
N LEU A 195 -5.12 -9.44 9.38
CA LEU A 195 -5.20 -10.66 10.18
C LEU A 195 -4.07 -10.63 11.20
N ARG A 196 -4.28 -11.20 12.37
CA ARG A 196 -3.24 -11.43 13.38
C ARG A 196 -3.20 -12.91 13.74
N TRP A 197 -2.00 -13.46 13.76
CA TRP A 197 -1.74 -14.81 14.19
C TRP A 197 -0.59 -14.83 15.20
N GLY A 198 -0.92 -14.81 16.48
CA GLY A 198 0.06 -14.61 17.54
C GLY A 198 0.79 -13.26 17.36
N ARG A 199 2.10 -13.32 17.23
CA ARG A 199 2.96 -12.13 16.99
C ARG A 199 3.07 -11.70 15.52
N TRP A 200 2.50 -12.50 14.60
CA TRP A 200 2.52 -12.19 13.17
C TRP A 200 1.38 -11.25 12.80
N GLY A 201 1.70 -10.16 12.13
CA GLY A 201 0.72 -9.37 11.39
C GLY A 201 0.64 -9.91 9.97
N VAL A 202 -0.55 -10.24 9.49
CA VAL A 202 -0.78 -10.67 8.10
C VAL A 202 -1.82 -9.75 7.48
N LYS A 203 -1.62 -9.37 6.24
CA LYS A 203 -2.59 -8.60 5.47
C LYS A 203 -2.88 -9.33 4.17
N ALA A 204 -4.14 -9.72 3.98
CA ALA A 204 -4.65 -10.21 2.71
C ALA A 204 -5.30 -9.05 1.95
N ALA A 205 -5.10 -8.96 0.65
CA ALA A 205 -5.73 -7.95 -0.19
C ALA A 205 -6.13 -8.55 -1.54
N GLY A 206 -7.28 -8.12 -2.05
CA GLY A 206 -7.74 -8.47 -3.38
C GLY A 206 -8.30 -7.24 -4.09
N SER A 207 -8.12 -7.14 -5.40
CA SER A 207 -8.72 -6.07 -6.19
C SER A 207 -8.95 -6.49 -7.63
N VAL A 208 -9.92 -5.82 -8.25
CA VAL A 208 -10.21 -5.87 -9.68
C VAL A 208 -10.17 -4.45 -10.24
N GLY A 209 -9.71 -4.32 -11.47
CA GLY A 209 -9.59 -3.03 -12.14
C GLY A 209 -9.91 -3.15 -13.63
N PHE A 210 -10.47 -2.06 -14.17
CA PHE A 210 -10.77 -1.91 -15.59
C PHE A 210 -10.14 -0.62 -16.08
N SER A 211 -9.52 -0.66 -17.25
CA SER A 211 -8.94 0.53 -17.85
C SER A 211 -9.30 0.65 -19.33
N THR A 212 -9.33 1.89 -19.79
CA THR A 212 -9.54 2.26 -21.19
C THR A 212 -8.30 2.94 -21.75
N LEU A 213 -8.09 2.83 -23.05
CA LEU A 213 -7.08 3.54 -23.82
C LEU A 213 -7.73 4.15 -25.06
N GLY A 214 -7.56 5.47 -25.28
CA GLY A 214 -8.21 6.18 -26.35
C GLY A 214 -9.75 6.11 -26.32
N GLY A 215 -10.32 5.96 -25.11
CA GLY A 215 -11.77 5.82 -24.91
C GLY A 215 -12.33 4.40 -25.12
N GLN A 216 -11.51 3.43 -25.53
CA GLN A 216 -11.93 2.04 -25.74
C GLN A 216 -11.49 1.16 -24.56
N ALA A 217 -12.28 0.11 -24.24
CA ALA A 217 -11.90 -0.88 -23.24
C ALA A 217 -10.54 -1.52 -23.62
N TYR A 218 -9.58 -1.49 -22.70
CA TYR A 218 -8.22 -1.90 -22.99
C TYR A 218 -7.77 -3.09 -22.15
N LEU A 219 -7.90 -2.98 -20.80
CA LEU A 219 -7.36 -3.97 -19.89
C LEU A 219 -8.31 -4.21 -18.72
N GLN A 220 -8.51 -5.47 -18.38
CA GLN A 220 -9.05 -5.93 -17.12
C GLN A 220 -7.91 -6.56 -16.31
N GLN A 221 -7.83 -6.23 -15.03
CA GLN A 221 -6.81 -6.77 -14.13
C GLN A 221 -7.45 -7.24 -12.83
N SER A 222 -7.07 -8.44 -12.38
CA SER A 222 -7.41 -8.98 -11.06
C SER A 222 -6.13 -9.28 -10.30
N GLN A 223 -6.13 -9.06 -8.99
CA GLN A 223 -4.95 -9.38 -8.16
C GLN A 223 -5.34 -9.80 -6.74
N VAL A 224 -4.53 -10.70 -6.20
CA VAL A 224 -4.56 -11.11 -4.79
C VAL A 224 -3.15 -10.99 -4.22
N ARG A 225 -3.03 -10.47 -3.01
CA ARG A 225 -1.76 -10.29 -2.29
C ARG A 225 -1.89 -10.73 -0.85
N LEU A 226 -0.83 -11.36 -0.36
CA LEU A 226 -0.63 -11.67 1.05
C LEU A 226 0.68 -11.01 1.50
N GLU A 227 0.64 -10.29 2.59
CA GLU A 227 1.81 -9.66 3.21
C GLU A 227 1.89 -10.09 4.66
N ALA A 228 3.02 -10.65 5.07
CA ALA A 228 3.29 -11.04 6.44
C ALA A 228 4.37 -10.13 7.04
N PHE A 229 4.06 -9.50 8.17
CA PHE A 229 4.99 -8.69 8.95
C PHE A 229 5.69 -9.57 9.95
N LEU A 230 7.02 -9.61 9.88
CA LEU A 230 7.83 -10.52 10.67
C LEU A 230 7.98 -9.98 12.11
N PRO A 231 7.72 -10.79 13.14
CA PRO A 231 7.89 -10.40 14.54
C PRO A 231 9.35 -10.53 14.98
N VAL A 232 10.27 -9.93 14.23
CA VAL A 232 11.70 -9.92 14.56
C VAL A 232 12.01 -8.83 15.59
N PRO A 233 12.94 -9.04 16.53
CA PRO A 233 13.31 -8.05 17.54
C PRO A 233 14.18 -6.94 16.91
N LEU A 234 13.53 -6.05 16.16
CA LEU A 234 14.15 -4.87 15.55
C LEU A 234 13.81 -3.60 16.37
N PRO A 235 14.59 -2.53 16.22
CA PRO A 235 14.21 -1.23 16.78
C PRO A 235 12.79 -0.83 16.33
N GLU A 236 12.03 -0.17 17.20
CA GLU A 236 10.61 0.19 17.01
C GLU A 236 10.28 0.92 15.70
N HIS A 237 11.32 1.47 15.06
CA HIS A 237 11.17 2.27 13.84
C HIS A 237 11.36 1.45 12.55
N ILE A 238 11.74 0.17 12.67
CA ILE A 238 12.07 -0.71 11.55
C ILE A 238 11.06 -1.84 11.49
N GLY A 239 10.48 -2.06 10.32
CA GLY A 239 9.60 -3.19 10.03
C GLY A 239 10.11 -4.00 8.86
N VAL A 240 9.99 -5.32 8.95
CA VAL A 240 10.30 -6.24 7.86
C VAL A 240 9.05 -7.00 7.47
N SER A 241 8.80 -7.13 6.18
CA SER A 241 7.68 -7.91 5.66
C SER A 241 8.12 -8.82 4.51
N VAL A 242 7.36 -9.89 4.30
CA VAL A 242 7.42 -10.72 3.10
C VAL A 242 6.06 -10.68 2.43
N LYS A 243 6.06 -10.66 1.09
CA LYS A 243 4.84 -10.51 0.30
C LYS A 243 4.83 -11.54 -0.81
N GLY A 244 3.69 -12.20 -0.98
CA GLY A 244 3.33 -13.01 -2.13
C GLY A 244 2.17 -12.36 -2.88
N GLY A 245 2.20 -12.38 -4.21
CA GLY A 245 1.15 -11.82 -5.05
C GLY A 245 0.90 -12.68 -6.27
N TRP A 246 -0.36 -12.70 -6.68
CA TRP A 246 -0.82 -13.21 -7.97
C TRP A 246 -1.67 -12.13 -8.63
N SER A 247 -1.45 -11.93 -9.92
CA SER A 247 -2.31 -11.06 -10.70
C SER A 247 -2.52 -11.63 -12.10
N GLU A 248 -3.66 -11.29 -12.67
CA GLU A 248 -4.06 -11.66 -14.02
C GLU A 248 -4.39 -10.38 -14.80
N ALA A 249 -3.86 -10.29 -16.01
CA ALA A 249 -4.12 -9.21 -16.96
C ALA A 249 -4.75 -9.78 -18.21
N SER A 250 -5.89 -9.26 -18.61
CA SER A 250 -6.61 -9.65 -19.84
C SER A 250 -6.85 -8.41 -20.71
N TYR A 251 -6.31 -8.44 -21.91
CA TYR A 251 -6.38 -7.35 -22.88
C TYR A 251 -7.53 -7.57 -23.87
N VAL A 252 -8.45 -6.60 -23.96
CA VAL A 252 -9.65 -6.74 -24.80
C VAL A 252 -9.34 -6.91 -26.28
N ALA A 253 -8.36 -6.17 -26.80
CA ALA A 253 -8.00 -6.21 -28.22
C ALA A 253 -6.67 -6.93 -28.52
N LEU A 254 -5.94 -7.33 -27.48
CA LEU A 254 -4.59 -7.90 -27.59
C LEU A 254 -4.47 -9.18 -26.73
N SER A 255 -5.41 -10.10 -26.87
CA SER A 255 -5.51 -11.32 -26.05
C SER A 255 -4.24 -12.21 -26.08
N GLY A 256 -3.42 -12.12 -27.13
CA GLY A 256 -2.10 -12.75 -27.15
C GLY A 256 -1.13 -12.25 -26.06
N PHE A 257 -1.41 -11.11 -25.43
CA PHE A 257 -0.64 -10.58 -24.30
C PHE A 257 -1.25 -10.86 -22.93
N ASP A 258 -2.36 -11.60 -22.88
CA ASP A 258 -2.95 -12.04 -21.62
C ASP A 258 -1.93 -12.84 -20.80
N ALA A 259 -1.85 -12.55 -19.52
CA ALA A 259 -0.81 -13.13 -18.68
C ALA A 259 -1.22 -13.24 -17.21
N GLN A 260 -0.57 -14.17 -16.53
CA GLN A 260 -0.59 -14.30 -15.08
C GLN A 260 0.79 -13.96 -14.51
N LEU A 261 0.81 -13.08 -13.52
CA LEU A 261 2.02 -12.67 -12.84
C LEU A 261 2.03 -13.20 -11.41
N LEU A 262 3.09 -13.90 -11.05
CA LEU A 262 3.44 -14.29 -9.70
C LEU A 262 4.56 -13.37 -9.20
N GLU A 263 4.41 -12.84 -7.99
CA GLU A 263 5.39 -12.01 -7.30
C GLU A 263 5.73 -12.62 -5.95
N ALA A 264 7.02 -12.64 -5.60
CA ALA A 264 7.49 -12.86 -4.24
C ALA A 264 8.50 -11.76 -3.90
N SER A 265 8.30 -11.07 -2.78
CA SER A 265 9.16 -9.94 -2.39
C SER A 265 9.35 -9.85 -0.89
N ALA A 266 10.49 -9.25 -0.48
CA ALA A 266 10.78 -8.84 0.89
C ALA A 266 10.81 -7.31 0.96
N GLY A 267 10.29 -6.76 2.04
CA GLY A 267 10.20 -5.32 2.29
C GLY A 267 10.84 -4.92 3.61
N LEU A 268 11.43 -3.75 3.61
CA LEU A 268 12.00 -3.08 4.78
C LEU A 268 11.39 -1.69 4.88
N THR A 269 10.83 -1.35 6.04
CA THR A 269 10.25 -0.04 6.33
C THR A 269 10.99 0.62 7.48
N TYR A 270 11.12 1.93 7.41
CA TYR A 270 11.60 2.76 8.51
C TYR A 270 10.73 3.99 8.64
N TYR A 271 10.35 4.34 9.87
CA TYR A 271 9.62 5.55 10.14
C TYR A 271 10.01 6.16 11.47
N LYS A 272 10.59 7.36 11.46
CA LYS A 272 10.94 8.13 12.67
C LYS A 272 10.94 9.63 12.36
N ASN A 273 10.37 10.44 13.27
CA ASN A 273 10.40 11.91 13.17
C ASN A 273 9.88 12.45 11.83
N ASN A 274 8.79 11.90 11.31
CA ASN A 274 8.22 12.20 9.99
C ASN A 274 9.14 11.91 8.79
N VAL A 275 10.27 11.24 9.01
CA VAL A 275 11.09 10.67 7.95
C VAL A 275 10.67 9.22 7.78
N GLY A 276 10.22 8.88 6.59
CA GLY A 276 9.83 7.53 6.23
C GLY A 276 10.59 7.04 5.01
N TRP A 277 10.94 5.78 4.98
CA TRP A 277 11.36 5.12 3.76
C TRP A 277 10.92 3.66 3.75
N HIS A 278 10.73 3.17 2.56
CA HIS A 278 10.38 1.80 2.29
C HIS A 278 11.25 1.29 1.14
N ALA A 279 11.83 0.12 1.29
CA ALA A 279 12.57 -0.57 0.23
C ALA A 279 12.00 -1.97 0.05
N LYS A 280 11.98 -2.46 -1.20
CA LYS A 280 11.56 -3.81 -1.53
C LYS A 280 12.48 -4.43 -2.57
N VAL A 281 12.67 -5.75 -2.46
CA VAL A 281 13.35 -6.57 -3.45
C VAL A 281 12.49 -7.79 -3.72
N GLY A 282 12.39 -8.20 -4.98
CA GLY A 282 11.51 -9.31 -5.34
C GLY A 282 11.86 -9.99 -6.63
N VAL A 283 11.24 -11.14 -6.84
CA VAL A 283 11.27 -11.94 -8.05
C VAL A 283 9.87 -12.03 -8.64
N LEU A 284 9.82 -12.14 -9.95
CA LEU A 284 8.60 -12.08 -10.74
C LEU A 284 8.61 -13.23 -11.74
N ARG A 285 7.47 -13.88 -11.94
CA ARG A 285 7.26 -14.84 -13.00
C ARG A 285 5.97 -14.48 -13.72
N ASP A 286 6.08 -14.17 -15.02
CA ASP A 286 4.97 -13.78 -15.87
C ASP A 286 4.74 -14.88 -16.88
N GLN A 287 3.58 -15.54 -16.79
CA GLN A 287 3.17 -16.66 -17.62
C GLN A 287 2.19 -16.18 -18.68
N ALA A 288 2.55 -16.32 -19.95
CA ALA A 288 1.68 -16.03 -21.06
C ALA A 288 0.48 -16.99 -21.08
N ARG A 289 -0.70 -16.47 -21.38
CA ARG A 289 -1.92 -17.28 -21.57
C ARG A 289 -2.23 -17.58 -23.03
N GLY A 290 -1.51 -16.96 -23.95
CA GLY A 290 -1.65 -17.13 -25.39
C GLY A 290 -0.29 -17.19 -26.07
N ASP A 291 -0.29 -17.09 -27.38
CA ASP A 291 0.91 -17.09 -28.22
C ASP A 291 1.64 -15.74 -28.19
N ARG A 292 2.08 -15.35 -27.00
CA ARG A 292 2.84 -14.11 -26.82
C ARG A 292 4.25 -14.25 -27.41
N PRO A 293 4.72 -13.28 -28.19
CA PRO A 293 6.11 -13.22 -28.60
C PRO A 293 7.05 -13.24 -27.39
N GLY A 294 8.06 -14.14 -27.42
CA GLY A 294 8.98 -14.36 -26.31
C GLY A 294 8.49 -15.32 -25.23
N GLY A 295 7.22 -15.74 -25.25
CA GLY A 295 6.65 -16.71 -24.32
C GLY A 295 6.53 -16.20 -22.89
N ASP A 296 6.82 -17.07 -21.92
CA ASP A 296 6.90 -16.72 -20.49
C ASP A 296 8.14 -15.85 -20.23
N ARG A 297 8.14 -15.13 -19.11
CA ARG A 297 9.30 -14.33 -18.72
C ARG A 297 9.51 -14.36 -17.22
N MET A 298 10.77 -14.27 -16.83
CA MET A 298 11.19 -14.15 -15.44
C MET A 298 11.76 -12.76 -15.20
N GLY A 299 11.48 -12.21 -14.02
CA GLY A 299 11.93 -10.89 -13.66
C GLY A 299 12.44 -10.80 -12.23
N ARG A 300 13.14 -9.72 -11.96
CA ARG A 300 13.56 -9.28 -10.63
C ARG A 300 13.33 -7.79 -10.50
N MET A 301 13.04 -7.34 -9.29
CA MET A 301 12.79 -5.95 -9.02
C MET A 301 13.42 -5.46 -7.72
N VAL A 302 13.79 -4.20 -7.73
CA VAL A 302 14.13 -3.41 -6.55
C VAL A 302 13.30 -2.14 -6.61
N GLY A 303 12.68 -1.79 -5.50
CA GLY A 303 11.92 -0.55 -5.38
C GLY A 303 12.26 0.13 -4.06
N TRP A 304 12.23 1.45 -4.05
CA TRP A 304 12.42 2.24 -2.84
C TRP A 304 11.61 3.54 -2.93
N GLN A 305 11.22 4.00 -1.77
CA GLN A 305 10.49 5.25 -1.61
C GLN A 305 10.90 5.89 -0.29
N SER A 306 11.08 7.18 -0.28
CA SER A 306 11.37 7.96 0.92
C SER A 306 10.57 9.25 0.95
N SER A 307 10.28 9.73 2.17
CA SER A 307 9.64 11.01 2.43
C SER A 307 10.27 11.66 3.66
N TRP A 308 10.44 12.98 3.61
CA TRP A 308 11.04 13.73 4.73
C TRP A 308 10.49 15.17 4.75
N PRO A 309 10.41 15.79 5.93
CA PRO A 309 10.03 17.20 6.05
C PRO A 309 11.16 18.09 5.52
N LEU A 310 10.83 19.02 4.61
CA LEU A 310 11.72 20.08 4.13
C LEU A 310 11.56 21.38 4.92
N GLY A 311 10.64 21.40 5.90
CA GLY A 311 10.31 22.56 6.74
C GLY A 311 9.05 23.30 6.28
N ARG A 312 8.46 24.09 7.18
CA ARG A 312 7.31 25.00 6.91
C ARG A 312 6.14 24.38 6.11
N GLY A 313 5.78 23.13 6.44
CA GLY A 313 4.65 22.46 5.76
C GLY A 313 4.97 21.86 4.39
N VAL A 314 6.25 21.78 4.02
CA VAL A 314 6.71 21.14 2.79
C VAL A 314 7.27 19.76 3.11
N VAL A 315 6.87 18.74 2.32
CA VAL A 315 7.38 17.38 2.39
C VAL A 315 8.06 17.05 1.07
N GLY A 316 9.31 16.61 1.13
CA GLY A 316 10.04 16.03 0.00
C GLY A 316 9.70 14.55 -0.14
N GLU A 317 9.50 14.10 -1.36
CA GLU A 317 9.30 12.68 -1.70
C GLU A 317 10.28 12.28 -2.79
N LEU A 318 10.90 11.12 -2.65
CA LEU A 318 11.79 10.53 -3.63
C LEU A 318 11.48 9.04 -3.73
N GLY A 319 11.34 8.52 -4.94
CA GLY A 319 11.08 7.12 -5.17
C GLY A 319 11.74 6.61 -6.43
N GLY A 320 12.15 5.37 -6.42
CA GLY A 320 12.73 4.72 -7.57
C GLY A 320 12.34 3.26 -7.66
N GLN A 321 12.37 2.75 -8.89
CA GLN A 321 12.16 1.34 -9.16
C GLN A 321 13.12 0.93 -10.27
N TRP A 322 13.73 -0.22 -10.08
CA TRP A 322 14.48 -0.94 -11.09
C TRP A 322 13.84 -2.31 -11.28
N GLN A 323 13.66 -2.71 -12.53
CA GLN A 323 13.04 -3.96 -12.89
C GLN A 323 13.76 -4.55 -14.10
N GLN A 324 14.05 -5.84 -14.06
CA GLN A 324 14.65 -6.56 -15.17
C GLN A 324 13.77 -7.77 -15.52
N TRP A 325 13.60 -8.00 -16.82
CA TRP A 325 12.88 -9.13 -17.37
C TRP A 325 13.71 -9.85 -18.43
N GLN A 326 13.48 -11.16 -18.55
CA GLN A 326 14.03 -11.99 -19.58
C GLN A 326 12.97 -12.98 -20.06
N ASP A 327 12.75 -13.01 -21.37
CA ASP A 327 11.86 -13.96 -22.01
C ASP A 327 12.52 -15.35 -22.07
N ASP A 328 11.72 -16.42 -22.04
CA ASP A 328 12.20 -17.79 -22.08
C ASP A 328 12.36 -18.31 -23.53
N GLN A 329 11.69 -17.69 -24.50
CA GLN A 329 11.74 -18.02 -25.92
C GLN A 329 12.28 -16.84 -26.73
N VAL A 330 12.65 -17.10 -27.99
CA VAL A 330 12.97 -16.04 -28.95
C VAL A 330 11.72 -15.20 -29.22
N TYR A 331 11.90 -13.88 -29.40
CA TYR A 331 10.80 -12.96 -29.55
C TYR A 331 9.93 -13.26 -30.78
N SER A 332 10.56 -13.53 -31.94
CA SER A 332 9.87 -13.90 -33.17
C SER A 332 10.82 -14.69 -34.06
N ALA A 333 10.65 -16.01 -34.10
CA ALA A 333 11.51 -16.90 -34.87
C ALA A 333 11.53 -16.51 -36.34
N GLY A 334 12.72 -16.42 -36.92
CA GLY A 334 12.96 -16.06 -38.35
C GLY A 334 12.90 -14.53 -38.62
N LEU A 335 12.47 -13.70 -37.66
CA LEU A 335 12.44 -12.22 -37.80
C LEU A 335 13.33 -11.54 -36.74
N ILE A 336 13.14 -11.89 -35.48
CA ILE A 336 13.91 -11.39 -34.34
C ILE A 336 14.32 -12.62 -33.51
N ASP A 337 15.41 -13.27 -33.89
CA ASP A 337 15.88 -14.52 -33.29
C ASP A 337 16.66 -14.32 -31.99
N VAL A 338 16.20 -13.39 -31.15
CA VAL A 338 16.80 -13.14 -29.84
C VAL A 338 15.75 -13.24 -28.73
N LYS A 339 16.15 -13.74 -27.59
CA LYS A 339 15.33 -13.66 -26.37
C LYS A 339 15.33 -12.20 -25.89
N ARG A 340 14.16 -11.64 -25.70
CA ARG A 340 14.00 -10.27 -25.23
C ARG A 340 14.54 -10.14 -23.81
N GLN A 341 15.32 -9.10 -23.59
CA GLN A 341 15.84 -8.67 -22.30
C GLN A 341 15.48 -7.21 -22.09
N GLN A 342 14.81 -6.93 -21.01
CA GLN A 342 14.30 -5.61 -20.68
C GLN A 342 14.83 -5.17 -19.33
N THR A 343 15.30 -3.94 -19.22
CA THR A 343 15.62 -3.28 -17.96
C THR A 343 14.91 -1.94 -17.89
N THR A 344 13.98 -1.80 -16.95
CA THR A 344 13.22 -0.57 -16.74
C THR A 344 13.67 0.09 -15.45
N GLN A 345 13.99 1.38 -15.52
CA GLN A 345 14.31 2.24 -14.40
C GLN A 345 13.29 3.38 -14.33
N MET A 346 12.73 3.61 -13.15
CA MET A 346 11.82 4.73 -12.89
C MET A 346 12.34 5.54 -11.72
N LEU A 347 12.30 6.87 -11.85
CA LEU A 347 12.63 7.81 -10.78
C LEU A 347 11.50 8.83 -10.66
N ARG A 348 11.10 9.11 -9.43
CA ARG A 348 10.09 10.09 -9.08
C ARG A 348 10.64 11.03 -8.01
N VAL A 349 10.53 12.33 -8.23
CA VAL A 349 10.87 13.38 -7.26
C VAL A 349 9.65 14.26 -7.09
N ALA A 350 9.26 14.56 -5.86
CA ALA A 350 8.15 15.46 -5.61
C ALA A 350 8.38 16.35 -4.38
N ALA A 351 7.82 17.56 -4.44
CA ALA A 351 7.65 18.44 -3.30
C ALA A 351 6.16 18.67 -3.06
N VAL A 352 5.71 18.36 -1.85
CA VAL A 352 4.30 18.47 -1.45
C VAL A 352 4.16 19.63 -0.46
N PHE A 353 3.38 20.63 -0.83
CA PHE A 353 3.11 21.84 -0.07
C PHE A 353 1.74 21.70 0.61
N LYS A 354 1.70 21.59 1.92
CA LYS A 354 0.46 21.58 2.70
C LYS A 354 -0.12 22.99 2.72
N LEU A 355 -1.32 23.18 2.14
CA LEU A 355 -2.04 24.45 2.19
C LEU A 355 -2.81 24.58 3.50
N ASN A 356 -3.45 23.50 3.93
CA ASN A 356 -4.15 23.35 5.20
C ASN A 356 -4.23 21.87 5.60
N ALA A 357 -5.08 21.54 6.58
CA ALA A 357 -5.22 20.17 7.08
C ALA A 357 -5.80 19.19 6.04
N GLU A 358 -6.55 19.69 5.04
CA GLU A 358 -7.26 18.88 4.05
C GLU A 358 -6.66 19.01 2.65
N GLN A 359 -5.89 20.05 2.36
CA GLN A 359 -5.47 20.38 1.01
C GLN A 359 -3.96 20.47 0.89
N SER A 360 -3.43 20.00 -0.21
CA SER A 360 -2.03 20.13 -0.59
C SER A 360 -1.86 20.33 -2.10
N VAL A 361 -0.75 20.93 -2.48
CA VAL A 361 -0.28 21.01 -3.87
C VAL A 361 1.04 20.26 -3.96
N ALA A 362 1.19 19.44 -4.98
CA ALA A 362 2.42 18.72 -5.27
C ALA A 362 2.99 19.16 -6.62
N VAL A 363 4.29 19.36 -6.67
CA VAL A 363 5.08 19.48 -7.91
C VAL A 363 5.88 18.20 -8.03
N GLU A 364 5.70 17.49 -9.11
CA GLU A 364 6.31 16.18 -9.34
C GLU A 364 7.06 16.16 -10.67
N TRP A 365 8.26 15.59 -10.64
CA TRP A 365 8.99 15.15 -11.82
C TRP A 365 9.07 13.63 -11.83
N ARG A 366 8.90 13.03 -13.00
CA ARG A 366 9.00 11.58 -13.20
C ARG A 366 9.85 11.31 -14.44
N GLY A 367 10.76 10.35 -14.31
CA GLY A 367 11.57 9.83 -15.42
C GLY A 367 11.46 8.32 -15.51
N THR A 368 11.34 7.80 -16.72
CA THR A 368 11.37 6.38 -17.03
C THR A 368 12.42 6.14 -18.11
N GLN A 369 13.27 5.14 -17.91
CA GLN A 369 14.20 4.64 -18.91
C GLN A 369 13.95 3.16 -19.07
N ASN A 370 13.61 2.74 -20.29
CA ASN A 370 13.45 1.35 -20.68
C ASN A 370 14.54 0.99 -21.67
N ALA A 371 15.48 0.16 -21.25
CA ALA A 371 16.57 -0.35 -22.09
C ALA A 371 16.27 -1.80 -22.47
N GLU A 372 16.35 -2.09 -23.76
CA GLU A 372 16.08 -3.43 -24.31
C GLU A 372 17.12 -3.82 -25.37
N ASN A 373 17.32 -5.13 -25.51
CA ASN A 373 18.15 -5.67 -26.59
C ASN A 373 17.47 -5.65 -27.96
N ILE A 374 16.14 -5.42 -28.01
CA ILE A 374 15.37 -5.15 -29.22
C ILE A 374 15.10 -3.65 -29.26
N SER A 375 15.81 -2.93 -30.13
CA SER A 375 15.92 -1.46 -30.06
C SER A 375 14.60 -0.70 -30.20
N ILE A 376 13.61 -1.26 -30.92
CA ILE A 376 12.29 -0.65 -31.08
C ILE A 376 11.51 -0.50 -29.77
N PHE A 377 11.82 -1.29 -28.74
CA PHE A 377 11.19 -1.25 -27.43
C PHE A 377 11.98 -0.43 -26.41
N SER A 378 13.18 0.06 -26.79
CA SER A 378 13.97 0.94 -25.93
C SER A 378 13.44 2.38 -25.98
N PHE A 379 13.06 2.93 -24.83
CA PHE A 379 12.56 4.30 -24.78
C PHE A 379 12.95 5.03 -23.49
N GLY A 380 12.94 6.35 -23.55
CA GLY A 380 13.02 7.22 -22.39
C GLY A 380 11.82 8.16 -22.36
N ALA A 381 11.22 8.35 -21.20
CA ALA A 381 10.13 9.30 -21.00
C ALA A 381 10.38 10.15 -19.75
N ARG A 382 10.05 11.44 -19.82
CA ARG A 382 10.16 12.39 -18.70
C ARG A 382 8.91 13.25 -18.68
N GLY A 383 8.41 13.49 -17.49
CA GLY A 383 7.24 14.35 -17.31
C GLY A 383 7.33 15.20 -16.06
N VAL A 384 6.63 16.32 -16.07
CA VAL A 384 6.43 17.21 -14.93
C VAL A 384 4.94 17.40 -14.75
N GLN A 385 4.48 17.39 -13.50
CA GLN A 385 3.08 17.59 -13.17
C GLN A 385 2.95 18.47 -11.92
N VAL A 386 1.99 19.36 -11.93
CA VAL A 386 1.47 20.04 -10.73
C VAL A 386 0.11 19.46 -10.43
N SER A 387 -0.13 19.08 -9.19
CA SER A 387 -1.41 18.51 -8.78
C SER A 387 -1.89 19.10 -7.46
N TRP A 388 -3.17 19.40 -7.39
CA TRP A 388 -3.89 19.71 -6.16
C TRP A 388 -4.53 18.43 -5.62
N ARG A 389 -4.44 18.22 -4.31
CA ARG A 389 -5.04 17.10 -3.59
C ARG A 389 -5.93 17.64 -2.49
N TRP A 390 -7.13 17.07 -2.39
CA TRP A 390 -8.06 17.31 -1.30
C TRP A 390 -8.40 16.01 -0.60
N GLN A 391 -8.29 16.01 0.72
CA GLN A 391 -8.60 14.89 1.60
C GLN A 391 -9.38 15.42 2.80
N PRO A 392 -10.73 15.39 2.74
CA PRO A 392 -11.56 15.92 3.80
C PRO A 392 -11.35 15.19 5.12
N LEU A 393 -11.30 15.93 6.21
CA LEU A 393 -11.23 15.41 7.57
C LEU A 393 -12.61 14.90 7.97
N GLY A 394 -12.72 13.60 8.29
CA GLY A 394 -13.89 13.05 8.96
C GLY A 394 -15.14 12.92 8.10
N LEU A 395 -15.05 12.18 6.99
CA LEU A 395 -16.24 11.60 6.38
C LEU A 395 -16.88 10.62 7.37
N ARG A 396 -18.06 10.97 7.88
CA ARG A 396 -18.86 10.14 8.81
C ARG A 396 -19.65 9.09 8.05
#